data_c3781c5e8cffa06f5f2e15e5ce9cf966
#
_entry.id   c3781c5e8cffa06f5f2e15e5ce9cf966
#
_cell.length_a   1.000
_cell.length_b   1.000
_cell.length_c   1.000
_cell.angle_alpha   90.00
_cell.angle_beta   90.00
_cell.angle_gamma   90.00
#
_symmetry.space_group_name_H-M   'P 1'
#
loop_
_entity.id
_entity.type
_entity.pdbx_description
1 polymer ?
#
loop_
_entity_poly.entity_id
_entity_poly.type
_entity_poly.pdbx_seq_one_letter_code
_entity_poly.pdbx_strand_id
1 'polypeptide(L)'
;MIRRRTLLTAAGGTLLGSALATGTAHADATIAVNPGTSYGTWEGWGTSLAWWANVFGARDDFADIFFTTKSTTYNGTSLPGLGLNIARYNLGGCSWNTVNGESMAVSPNIPAFKQIEGYWQDWNNEDPTSSAWKWTADATQRAMLTKAVARGATTELFANSPMWWMCLNHNPSGAADGGNNLQSWNYRQHASHLAAVALYAKNNWGVNFATVEAFNEPSSSWWTATGTQEGCHMDATVQAAVLPYLRSELDKRGLTGTRISASDETSYDLARTTWNSFSSTTKGYVDRVNVHGYQGSGGRRDLLYTDVVTTAGKALWNSETGDNDGTGITLAGNLLYDFRWLHPTAWVYWQVMDPSSNWAMIAYDADTLQPGAVTTKYYVMAQFSRHIRPGMKILDTGVSYAAAAYDASARRLVIVAANTASSAQTFTFDLGGFSTVGGGSGGLVPRWNTVTTGGDMYRSYSDTYVNGKTVAVPFAAKSVQTLQIDGVVI
;
A
#
# COMPACT_ATOMS: atom_id res chain seq x y z
N MET A 1 3.74 4.64 -49.08
CA MET A 1 2.76 4.27 -48.03
C MET A 1 3.14 2.91 -47.49
N ILE A 2 3.90 2.87 -46.42
CA ILE A 2 4.23 1.62 -45.72
C ILE A 2 3.93 1.89 -44.25
N ARG A 3 2.89 1.25 -43.73
CA ARG A 3 2.51 1.30 -42.33
C ARG A 3 3.55 0.52 -41.51
N ARG A 4 4.32 1.19 -40.69
CA ARG A 4 5.14 0.54 -39.66
C ARG A 4 4.24 0.23 -38.46
N ARG A 5 4.00 -1.04 -38.23
CA ARG A 5 3.50 -1.55 -36.93
C ARG A 5 4.68 -1.57 -35.98
N THR A 6 4.67 -0.73 -34.98
CA THR A 6 5.61 -0.80 -33.87
C THR A 6 5.11 -1.88 -32.91
N LEU A 7 5.81 -3.00 -32.85
CA LEU A 7 5.65 -3.98 -31.79
C LEU A 7 6.25 -3.37 -30.50
N LEU A 8 5.41 -3.16 -29.50
CA LEU A 8 5.88 -2.99 -28.14
C LEU A 8 6.40 -4.35 -27.63
N THR A 9 7.71 -4.53 -27.68
CA THR A 9 8.38 -5.59 -26.94
C THR A 9 8.48 -5.14 -25.49
N ALA A 10 7.62 -5.69 -24.63
CA ALA A 10 7.81 -5.63 -23.20
C ALA A 10 9.14 -6.31 -22.87
N ALA A 11 10.08 -5.58 -22.30
CA ALA A 11 11.32 -6.13 -21.76
C ALA A 11 10.94 -7.08 -20.63
N GLY A 12 11.23 -8.37 -20.83
CA GLY A 12 10.93 -9.42 -19.87
C GLY A 12 11.81 -9.30 -18.64
N GLY A 13 11.22 -8.82 -17.55
CA GLY A 13 11.61 -9.32 -16.25
C GLY A 13 11.23 -10.80 -16.22
N THR A 14 12.15 -11.64 -15.85
CA THR A 14 11.93 -13.09 -15.69
C THR A 14 10.76 -13.27 -14.74
N LEU A 15 9.59 -13.53 -15.29
CA LEU A 15 8.45 -14.08 -14.57
C LEU A 15 8.92 -15.43 -14.01
N LEU A 16 9.38 -15.43 -12.76
CA LEU A 16 9.25 -16.62 -11.93
C LEU A 16 7.74 -16.90 -11.97
N GLY A 17 7.38 -17.92 -12.74
CA GLY A 17 6.00 -18.34 -12.87
C GLY A 17 5.44 -18.52 -11.47
N SER A 18 4.55 -17.61 -11.08
CA SER A 18 3.63 -17.89 -10.00
C SER A 18 2.86 -19.12 -10.42
N ALA A 19 3.27 -20.28 -9.93
CA ALA A 19 2.40 -21.43 -9.89
C ALA A 19 1.14 -20.90 -9.21
N LEU A 20 0.07 -20.73 -9.97
CA LEU A 20 -1.27 -20.60 -9.42
C LEU A 20 -1.38 -21.75 -8.44
N ALA A 21 -1.25 -21.46 -7.15
CA ALA A 21 -1.68 -22.41 -6.16
C ALA A 21 -3.14 -22.67 -6.52
N THR A 22 -3.39 -23.81 -7.10
CA THR A 22 -4.74 -24.33 -7.31
C THR A 22 -5.31 -24.38 -5.91
N GLY A 23 -6.07 -23.34 -5.55
CA GLY A 23 -6.73 -23.29 -4.25
C GLY A 23 -7.49 -24.59 -4.13
N THR A 24 -7.16 -25.38 -3.15
CA THR A 24 -7.93 -26.57 -2.79
C THR A 24 -9.37 -26.12 -2.68
N ALA A 25 -10.25 -26.70 -3.50
CA ALA A 25 -11.67 -26.44 -3.41
C ALA A 25 -12.08 -26.80 -1.98
N HIS A 26 -12.33 -25.79 -1.15
CA HIS A 26 -12.86 -26.02 0.18
C HIS A 26 -14.33 -26.42 -0.01
N ALA A 27 -14.69 -27.65 0.41
CA ALA A 27 -16.07 -28.02 0.62
C ALA A 27 -16.70 -27.11 1.71
N ASP A 28 -18.00 -27.18 1.94
CA ASP A 28 -18.68 -26.47 3.02
C ASP A 28 -17.82 -26.49 4.29
N ALA A 29 -17.44 -25.31 4.78
CA ALA A 29 -16.44 -25.16 5.82
C ALA A 29 -17.02 -24.45 7.04
N THR A 30 -16.66 -24.94 8.22
CA THR A 30 -16.89 -24.20 9.47
C THR A 30 -15.62 -23.45 9.86
N ILE A 31 -15.75 -22.15 10.11
CA ILE A 31 -14.67 -21.22 10.44
C ILE A 31 -14.93 -20.70 11.85
N ALA A 32 -14.09 -21.08 12.79
CA ALA A 32 -14.18 -20.57 14.16
C ALA A 32 -13.47 -19.21 14.25
N VAL A 33 -14.18 -18.20 14.76
CA VAL A 33 -13.56 -16.89 15.09
C VAL A 33 -13.15 -16.93 16.57
N ASN A 34 -11.85 -16.77 16.82
CA ASN A 34 -11.29 -16.84 18.17
C ASN A 34 -11.12 -15.46 18.80
N PRO A 35 -12.00 -15.02 19.72
CA PRO A 35 -11.85 -13.73 20.41
C PRO A 35 -10.69 -13.69 21.42
N GLY A 36 -10.17 -14.84 21.84
CA GLY A 36 -9.04 -14.94 22.78
C GLY A 36 -7.68 -14.67 22.14
N THR A 37 -7.61 -14.62 20.80
CA THR A 37 -6.37 -14.35 20.06
C THR A 37 -6.55 -13.12 19.17
N SER A 38 -5.70 -12.10 19.36
CA SER A 38 -5.70 -10.91 18.52
C SER A 38 -4.30 -10.54 18.06
N TYR A 39 -4.20 -9.96 16.85
CA TYR A 39 -2.96 -9.58 16.18
C TYR A 39 -2.74 -8.06 16.13
N GLY A 40 -3.26 -7.35 17.15
CA GLY A 40 -3.08 -5.92 17.28
C GLY A 40 -4.30 -5.11 16.83
N THR A 41 -4.11 -3.80 16.85
CA THR A 41 -5.14 -2.83 16.47
C THR A 41 -4.89 -2.40 15.04
N TRP A 42 -5.93 -2.45 14.22
CA TRP A 42 -5.87 -2.03 12.82
C TRP A 42 -5.63 -0.51 12.72
N GLU A 43 -4.58 -0.10 12.02
CA GLU A 43 -4.24 1.31 11.77
C GLU A 43 -4.92 1.83 10.50
N GLY A 44 -5.07 0.99 9.46
CA GLY A 44 -5.83 1.42 8.30
C GLY A 44 -5.45 0.82 6.95
N TRP A 45 -6.11 1.39 5.95
CA TRP A 45 -5.99 1.06 4.54
C TRP A 45 -5.43 2.25 3.78
N GLY A 46 -4.52 2.02 2.85
CA GLY A 46 -3.90 3.11 2.12
C GLY A 46 -3.74 2.90 0.64
N THR A 47 -3.22 3.94 0.02
CA THR A 47 -2.68 3.90 -1.34
C THR A 47 -1.44 4.78 -1.44
N SER A 48 -0.47 4.36 -2.26
CA SER A 48 0.55 5.27 -2.75
C SER A 48 -0.08 6.32 -3.67
N LEU A 49 0.44 7.54 -3.62
CA LEU A 49 0.03 8.63 -4.48
C LEU A 49 0.78 8.65 -5.83
N ALA A 50 1.94 7.99 -5.90
CA ALA A 50 2.64 7.80 -7.17
C ALA A 50 1.93 6.72 -8.00
N TRP A 51 1.63 6.92 -9.23
CA TRP A 51 1.87 8.14 -10.07
C TRP A 51 0.54 8.80 -10.42
N TRP A 52 -0.56 8.16 -10.05
CA TRP A 52 -1.92 8.60 -10.39
C TRP A 52 -2.21 10.01 -9.88
N ALA A 53 -1.72 10.34 -8.70
CA ALA A 53 -1.96 11.66 -8.13
C ALA A 53 -1.11 12.76 -8.81
N ASN A 54 0.00 12.42 -9.48
CA ASN A 54 0.69 13.35 -10.35
C ASN A 54 -0.17 13.75 -11.56
N VAL A 55 -1.08 12.86 -11.99
CA VAL A 55 -2.02 13.12 -13.09
C VAL A 55 -3.34 13.73 -12.58
N PHE A 56 -3.94 13.14 -11.56
CA PHE A 56 -5.31 13.42 -11.13
C PHE A 56 -5.40 14.14 -9.78
N GLY A 57 -4.30 14.59 -9.19
CA GLY A 57 -4.29 15.14 -7.84
C GLY A 57 -5.12 16.40 -7.63
N ALA A 58 -5.45 17.14 -8.69
CA ALA A 58 -6.35 18.28 -8.63
C ALA A 58 -7.83 17.91 -8.42
N ARG A 59 -8.23 16.64 -8.64
CA ARG A 59 -9.62 16.14 -8.66
C ARG A 59 -10.14 15.87 -7.23
N ASP A 60 -11.16 16.61 -6.81
CA ASP A 60 -11.83 16.41 -5.50
C ASP A 60 -12.69 15.16 -5.46
N ASP A 61 -13.32 14.81 -6.57
CA ASP A 61 -14.13 13.59 -6.67
C ASP A 61 -13.30 12.32 -6.42
N PHE A 62 -12.06 12.24 -6.94
CA PHE A 62 -11.17 11.12 -6.63
C PHE A 62 -10.73 11.11 -5.16
N ALA A 63 -10.50 12.29 -4.57
CA ALA A 63 -10.23 12.36 -3.14
C ALA A 63 -11.42 11.83 -2.32
N ASP A 64 -12.67 12.16 -2.70
CA ASP A 64 -13.86 11.63 -2.05
C ASP A 64 -14.05 10.14 -2.28
N ILE A 65 -13.85 9.65 -3.51
CA ILE A 65 -13.94 8.23 -3.87
C ILE A 65 -12.96 7.38 -3.07
N PHE A 66 -11.72 7.82 -2.92
CA PHE A 66 -10.69 6.99 -2.29
C PHE A 66 -10.60 7.21 -0.77
N PHE A 67 -10.69 8.45 -0.28
CA PHE A 67 -10.40 8.77 1.12
C PHE A 67 -11.65 9.02 1.98
N THR A 68 -12.86 8.80 1.47
CA THR A 68 -14.08 8.82 2.30
C THR A 68 -14.89 7.54 2.12
N THR A 69 -15.80 7.26 3.06
CA THR A 69 -16.79 6.17 2.92
C THR A 69 -18.09 6.63 2.26
N LYS A 70 -18.20 7.92 1.89
CA LYS A 70 -19.38 8.46 1.22
C LYS A 70 -19.49 7.91 -0.20
N SER A 71 -20.72 7.66 -0.64
CA SER A 71 -20.94 7.35 -2.05
C SER A 71 -20.75 8.59 -2.90
N THR A 72 -20.03 8.44 -4.00
CA THR A 72 -19.71 9.52 -4.95
C THR A 72 -20.10 9.10 -6.36
N THR A 73 -20.72 9.99 -7.12
CA THR A 73 -21.08 9.69 -8.51
C THR A 73 -19.84 9.78 -9.40
N TYR A 74 -19.58 8.73 -10.14
CA TYR A 74 -18.50 8.65 -11.13
C TYR A 74 -19.06 8.04 -12.42
N ASN A 75 -18.92 8.75 -13.56
CA ASN A 75 -19.45 8.33 -14.86
C ASN A 75 -20.92 7.86 -14.80
N GLY A 76 -21.76 8.58 -14.06
CA GLY A 76 -23.20 8.27 -13.90
C GLY A 76 -23.51 7.11 -12.95
N THR A 77 -22.51 6.47 -12.35
CA THR A 77 -22.67 5.37 -11.39
C THR A 77 -22.30 5.84 -9.98
N SER A 78 -23.11 5.45 -8.99
CA SER A 78 -22.80 5.70 -7.58
C SER A 78 -21.77 4.69 -7.10
N LEU A 79 -20.53 5.15 -6.80
CA LEU A 79 -19.49 4.32 -6.23
C LEU A 79 -19.49 4.41 -4.70
N PRO A 80 -19.38 3.28 -3.98
CA PRO A 80 -19.16 3.27 -2.54
C PRO A 80 -17.73 3.75 -2.26
N GLY A 81 -17.53 4.93 -1.67
CA GLY A 81 -16.18 5.43 -1.37
C GLY A 81 -15.37 4.43 -0.56
N LEU A 82 -14.08 4.25 -0.86
CA LEU A 82 -13.25 3.19 -0.26
C LEU A 82 -12.88 3.45 1.20
N GLY A 83 -12.89 4.71 1.63
CA GLY A 83 -12.54 5.10 3.00
C GLY A 83 -11.09 4.79 3.37
N LEU A 84 -10.17 4.86 2.42
CA LEU A 84 -8.75 4.77 2.71
C LEU A 84 -8.35 5.90 3.66
N ASN A 85 -7.48 5.61 4.60
CA ASN A 85 -7.05 6.56 5.62
C ASN A 85 -5.52 6.66 5.75
N ILE A 86 -4.78 6.14 4.77
CA ILE A 86 -3.33 6.28 4.67
C ILE A 86 -2.99 6.74 3.25
N ALA A 87 -2.23 7.83 3.15
CA ALA A 87 -1.69 8.35 1.90
C ALA A 87 -0.15 8.27 1.95
N ARG A 88 0.43 7.47 1.06
CA ARG A 88 1.87 7.29 0.94
C ARG A 88 2.38 8.21 -0.18
N TYR A 89 3.14 9.25 0.19
CA TYR A 89 3.58 10.32 -0.70
C TYR A 89 4.99 10.05 -1.21
N ASN A 90 5.18 9.98 -2.53
CA ASN A 90 6.48 9.79 -3.17
C ASN A 90 7.23 11.11 -3.29
N LEU A 91 8.38 11.22 -2.64
CA LEU A 91 9.33 12.30 -2.86
C LEU A 91 10.13 12.01 -4.14
N GLY A 92 9.93 12.84 -5.17
CA GLY A 92 10.57 12.65 -6.45
C GLY A 92 12.07 12.90 -6.46
N GLY A 93 12.77 12.21 -7.37
CA GLY A 93 14.20 12.37 -7.63
C GLY A 93 14.52 13.16 -8.89
N CYS A 94 13.52 13.57 -9.67
CA CYS A 94 13.70 14.26 -10.95
C CYS A 94 13.82 15.79 -10.81
N SER A 95 14.61 16.42 -11.68
CA SER A 95 14.51 17.84 -12.00
C SER A 95 15.20 18.11 -13.35
N TRP A 96 14.77 19.18 -14.03
CA TRP A 96 15.22 19.45 -15.43
C TRP A 96 16.12 20.68 -15.53
N ASN A 97 16.64 21.16 -14.41
CA ASN A 97 17.62 22.23 -14.36
C ASN A 97 19.05 21.69 -14.60
N THR A 98 19.96 22.63 -14.85
CA THR A 98 21.38 22.34 -14.93
C THR A 98 22.10 23.05 -13.80
N VAL A 99 22.99 22.35 -13.10
CA VAL A 99 23.80 22.89 -11.99
C VAL A 99 25.25 22.55 -12.25
N ASN A 100 26.14 23.56 -12.25
CA ASN A 100 27.59 23.42 -12.52
C ASN A 100 27.90 22.67 -13.84
N GLY A 101 27.00 22.76 -14.83
CA GLY A 101 27.14 22.08 -16.12
C GLY A 101 26.62 20.62 -16.13
N GLU A 102 26.10 20.13 -15.01
CA GLU A 102 25.55 18.78 -14.88
C GLU A 102 24.02 18.81 -14.95
N SER A 103 23.43 17.80 -15.56
CA SER A 103 21.98 17.64 -15.74
C SER A 103 21.57 16.21 -15.50
N MET A 104 20.28 16.00 -15.20
CA MET A 104 19.69 14.69 -15.02
C MET A 104 19.85 13.83 -16.27
N ALA A 105 20.34 12.60 -16.08
CA ALA A 105 20.26 11.54 -17.08
C ALA A 105 18.89 10.89 -17.02
N VAL A 106 18.13 10.95 -18.11
CA VAL A 106 16.76 10.42 -18.16
C VAL A 106 16.75 9.06 -18.81
N SER A 107 16.09 8.09 -18.19
CA SER A 107 15.83 6.80 -18.81
C SER A 107 15.00 6.97 -20.09
N PRO A 108 15.37 6.32 -21.21
CA PRO A 108 14.58 6.41 -22.44
C PRO A 108 13.20 5.73 -22.34
N ASN A 109 12.96 4.97 -21.27
CA ASN A 109 11.75 4.17 -21.12
C ASN A 109 10.79 4.70 -20.03
N ILE A 110 11.18 5.75 -19.28
CA ILE A 110 10.32 6.32 -18.25
C ILE A 110 9.31 7.30 -18.86
N PRO A 111 7.98 7.07 -18.75
CA PRO A 111 7.00 8.03 -19.24
C PRO A 111 6.98 9.30 -18.34
N ALA A 112 6.61 10.42 -18.94
CA ALA A 112 6.66 11.73 -18.26
C ALA A 112 5.85 11.77 -16.96
N PHE A 113 4.68 11.14 -16.92
CA PHE A 113 3.83 11.15 -15.72
C PHE A 113 4.42 10.36 -14.53
N LYS A 114 5.46 9.55 -14.76
CA LYS A 114 6.20 8.83 -13.72
C LYS A 114 7.45 9.55 -13.23
N GLN A 115 7.82 10.67 -13.87
CA GLN A 115 8.94 11.51 -13.45
C GLN A 115 8.43 12.53 -12.44
N ILE A 116 8.72 12.33 -11.16
CA ILE A 116 8.25 13.21 -10.08
C ILE A 116 9.32 14.25 -9.76
N GLU A 117 8.93 15.52 -9.84
CA GLU A 117 9.86 16.63 -9.59
C GLU A 117 10.18 16.73 -8.09
N GLY A 118 11.48 16.63 -7.75
CA GLY A 118 11.97 16.81 -6.40
C GLY A 118 12.22 18.27 -6.04
N TYR A 119 12.38 18.56 -4.76
CA TYR A 119 12.41 19.92 -4.24
C TYR A 119 13.81 20.54 -4.18
N TRP A 120 14.85 19.78 -3.82
CA TRP A 120 16.22 20.27 -3.69
C TRP A 120 16.95 20.14 -5.03
N GLN A 121 16.91 21.22 -5.82
CA GLN A 121 17.34 21.18 -7.22
C GLN A 121 18.77 21.72 -7.46
N ASP A 122 19.39 22.37 -6.44
CA ASP A 122 20.76 22.87 -6.53
C ASP A 122 21.53 22.51 -5.24
N TRP A 123 22.50 21.60 -5.38
CA TRP A 123 23.32 21.12 -4.26
C TRP A 123 24.35 22.13 -3.73
N ASN A 124 24.56 23.27 -4.43
CA ASN A 124 25.47 24.30 -3.95
C ASN A 124 24.93 25.03 -2.70
N ASN A 125 23.64 24.89 -2.40
CA ASN A 125 23.06 25.47 -1.19
C ASN A 125 22.05 24.51 -0.52
N GLU A 126 22.37 24.10 0.72
CA GLU A 126 21.52 23.20 1.51
C GLU A 126 20.38 23.95 2.25
N ASP A 127 20.42 25.29 2.32
CA ASP A 127 19.40 26.07 3.04
C ASP A 127 18.04 25.96 2.33
N PRO A 128 17.00 25.37 2.98
CA PRO A 128 15.67 25.21 2.40
C PRO A 128 14.94 26.54 2.11
N THR A 129 15.45 27.65 2.61
CA THR A 129 14.89 29.00 2.34
C THR A 129 15.47 29.62 1.08
N SER A 130 16.52 29.06 0.52
CA SER A 130 17.19 29.55 -0.68
C SER A 130 16.49 29.16 -1.98
N SER A 131 16.89 29.78 -3.09
CA SER A 131 16.42 29.43 -4.43
C SER A 131 16.89 28.05 -4.93
N ALA A 132 17.78 27.37 -4.19
CA ALA A 132 18.19 26.00 -4.45
C ALA A 132 17.04 24.99 -4.28
N TRP A 133 15.99 25.40 -3.58
CA TRP A 133 14.80 24.59 -3.29
C TRP A 133 13.59 25.13 -4.05
N LYS A 134 12.96 24.28 -4.86
CA LYS A 134 11.76 24.62 -5.62
C LYS A 134 10.50 24.09 -4.93
N TRP A 135 9.99 24.84 -3.96
CA TRP A 135 8.80 24.43 -3.19
C TRP A 135 7.48 24.44 -3.96
N THR A 136 7.50 24.88 -5.21
CA THR A 136 6.38 24.78 -6.16
C THR A 136 6.38 23.47 -6.96
N ALA A 137 7.44 22.64 -6.86
CA ALA A 137 7.52 21.34 -7.50
C ALA A 137 6.38 20.41 -7.06
N ASP A 138 6.10 19.40 -7.87
CA ASP A 138 5.15 18.31 -7.57
C ASP A 138 3.78 18.81 -7.06
N ALA A 139 3.25 19.87 -7.66
CA ALA A 139 2.06 20.54 -7.18
C ALA A 139 0.81 19.65 -7.21
N THR A 140 0.71 18.76 -8.18
CA THR A 140 -0.48 17.93 -8.41
C THR A 140 -0.57 16.79 -7.40
N GLN A 141 0.49 16.00 -7.20
CA GLN A 141 0.51 14.95 -6.19
C GLN A 141 0.34 15.54 -4.78
N ARG A 142 1.01 16.68 -4.51
CA ARG A 142 0.84 17.41 -3.24
C ARG A 142 -0.60 17.88 -3.02
N ALA A 143 -1.33 18.29 -4.07
CA ALA A 143 -2.74 18.65 -3.94
C ALA A 143 -3.58 17.46 -3.49
N MET A 144 -3.34 16.24 -4.01
CA MET A 144 -4.03 15.04 -3.53
C MET A 144 -3.63 14.68 -2.09
N LEU A 145 -2.36 14.85 -1.72
CA LEU A 145 -1.91 14.65 -0.34
C LEU A 145 -2.69 15.52 0.64
N THR A 146 -2.81 16.84 0.35
CA THR A 146 -3.55 17.75 1.21
C THR A 146 -5.05 17.45 1.24
N LYS A 147 -5.63 17.00 0.12
CA LYS A 147 -7.03 16.55 0.05
C LYS A 147 -7.27 15.28 0.87
N ALA A 148 -6.32 14.34 0.88
CA ALA A 148 -6.37 13.12 1.70
C ALA A 148 -6.30 13.47 3.19
N VAL A 149 -5.38 14.36 3.59
CA VAL A 149 -5.27 14.86 4.97
C VAL A 149 -6.54 15.55 5.43
N ALA A 150 -7.15 16.39 4.58
CA ALA A 150 -8.43 17.05 4.88
C ALA A 150 -9.59 16.05 5.09
N ARG A 151 -9.44 14.79 4.63
CA ARG A 151 -10.37 13.68 4.84
C ARG A 151 -9.93 12.72 5.97
N GLY A 152 -8.93 13.13 6.76
CA GLY A 152 -8.46 12.41 7.93
C GLY A 152 -7.42 11.34 7.66
N ALA A 153 -6.77 11.35 6.49
CA ALA A 153 -5.71 10.38 6.21
C ALA A 153 -4.44 10.68 7.02
N THR A 154 -3.83 9.63 7.55
CA THR A 154 -2.44 9.60 8.03
C THR A 154 -1.51 9.55 6.81
N THR A 155 -0.32 10.12 6.95
CA THR A 155 0.60 10.25 5.83
C THR A 155 1.96 9.63 6.11
N GLU A 156 2.52 9.01 5.08
CA GLU A 156 3.90 8.55 5.02
C GLU A 156 4.63 9.26 3.88
N LEU A 157 5.85 9.72 4.14
CA LEU A 157 6.77 10.22 3.13
C LEU A 157 7.73 9.10 2.77
N PHE A 158 7.84 8.75 1.48
CA PHE A 158 8.85 7.80 1.00
C PHE A 158 9.53 8.34 -0.26
N ALA A 159 10.66 7.76 -0.64
CA ALA A 159 11.36 8.11 -1.86
C ALA A 159 11.62 6.86 -2.72
N ASN A 160 11.12 6.87 -3.97
CA ASN A 160 11.49 5.85 -4.95
C ASN A 160 12.99 5.97 -5.33
N SER A 161 13.50 7.19 -5.39
CA SER A 161 14.90 7.47 -5.70
C SER A 161 15.36 8.71 -4.93
N PRO A 162 16.66 8.83 -4.60
CA PRO A 162 17.27 10.12 -4.25
C PRO A 162 17.13 11.10 -5.41
N MET A 163 17.37 12.40 -5.15
CA MET A 163 17.53 13.39 -6.23
C MET A 163 18.59 12.91 -7.22
N TRP A 164 18.36 13.10 -8.50
CA TRP A 164 19.23 12.64 -9.57
C TRP A 164 20.72 13.00 -9.36
N TRP A 165 21.03 14.16 -8.82
CA TRP A 165 22.39 14.60 -8.56
C TRP A 165 23.07 13.84 -7.41
N MET A 166 22.31 13.14 -6.57
CA MET A 166 22.84 12.24 -5.54
C MET A 166 23.15 10.84 -6.10
N CYS A 167 22.71 10.55 -7.33
CA CYS A 167 22.93 9.27 -7.99
C CYS A 167 24.30 9.23 -8.68
N LEU A 168 25.00 8.09 -8.64
CA LEU A 168 26.33 7.91 -9.23
C LEU A 168 26.38 8.23 -10.72
N ASN A 169 25.32 7.95 -11.45
CA ASN A 169 25.20 8.18 -12.89
C ASN A 169 24.22 9.31 -13.24
N HIS A 170 23.82 10.12 -12.25
CA HIS A 170 22.81 11.18 -12.37
C HIS A 170 21.45 10.73 -12.92
N ASN A 171 21.14 9.44 -12.84
CA ASN A 171 19.88 8.86 -13.31
C ASN A 171 19.03 8.37 -12.14
N PRO A 172 17.86 8.99 -11.89
CA PRO A 172 16.98 8.58 -10.79
C PRO A 172 16.21 7.27 -11.07
N SER A 173 16.41 6.62 -12.23
CA SER A 173 15.81 5.31 -12.53
C SER A 173 16.68 4.13 -12.09
N GLY A 174 17.95 4.37 -11.73
CA GLY A 174 18.88 3.36 -11.26
C GLY A 174 20.25 3.38 -11.92
N ALA A 175 21.13 2.49 -11.49
CA ALA A 175 22.49 2.34 -12.01
C ALA A 175 22.50 1.63 -13.38
N ALA A 176 23.61 1.74 -14.11
CA ALA A 176 23.75 1.05 -15.40
C ALA A 176 23.73 -0.49 -15.24
N ASP A 177 24.26 -0.99 -14.12
CA ASP A 177 24.39 -2.42 -13.80
C ASP A 177 23.38 -2.92 -12.76
N GLY A 178 22.45 -2.07 -12.30
CA GLY A 178 21.50 -2.41 -11.26
C GLY A 178 22.08 -2.47 -9.84
N GLY A 179 23.32 -2.00 -9.65
CA GLY A 179 24.00 -1.90 -8.35
C GLY A 179 23.65 -0.63 -7.59
N ASN A 180 24.33 -0.41 -6.44
CA ASN A 180 24.15 0.79 -5.61
C ASN A 180 24.32 2.07 -6.44
N ASN A 181 23.30 2.95 -6.40
CA ASN A 181 23.30 4.19 -7.17
C ASN A 181 23.37 5.46 -6.31
N LEU A 182 23.13 5.38 -5.01
CA LEU A 182 23.31 6.52 -4.12
C LEU A 182 24.80 6.72 -3.81
N GLN A 183 25.33 7.92 -4.13
CA GLN A 183 26.70 8.32 -3.83
C GLN A 183 26.96 8.29 -2.32
N SER A 184 28.05 7.66 -1.88
CA SER A 184 28.34 7.49 -0.44
C SER A 184 28.53 8.81 0.31
N TRP A 185 28.99 9.85 -0.35
CA TRP A 185 29.11 11.20 0.23
C TRP A 185 27.79 11.96 0.30
N ASN A 186 26.72 11.44 -0.27
CA ASN A 186 25.37 12.02 -0.27
C ASN A 186 24.38 11.27 0.63
N TYR A 187 24.80 10.30 1.46
CA TYR A 187 23.90 9.63 2.42
C TYR A 187 23.22 10.61 3.36
N ARG A 188 23.98 11.59 3.89
CA ARG A 188 23.41 12.65 4.73
C ARG A 188 22.50 13.58 3.95
N GLN A 189 22.85 13.94 2.72
CA GLN A 189 22.05 14.84 1.89
C GLN A 189 20.71 14.21 1.52
N HIS A 190 20.67 12.90 1.23
CA HIS A 190 19.41 12.19 1.01
C HIS A 190 18.52 12.24 2.27
N ALA A 191 19.08 11.96 3.43
CA ALA A 191 18.36 12.10 4.71
C ALA A 191 17.91 13.55 5.00
N SER A 192 18.77 14.53 4.69
CA SER A 192 18.47 15.97 4.85
C SER A 192 17.33 16.40 3.94
N HIS A 193 17.28 15.92 2.69
CA HIS A 193 16.20 16.21 1.75
C HIS A 193 14.85 15.71 2.30
N LEU A 194 14.76 14.46 2.71
CA LEU A 194 13.56 13.88 3.34
C LEU A 194 13.09 14.68 4.56
N ALA A 195 14.02 14.96 5.48
CA ALA A 195 13.70 15.67 6.71
C ALA A 195 13.31 17.14 6.47
N ALA A 196 13.93 17.82 5.49
CA ALA A 196 13.56 19.18 5.11
C ALA A 196 12.16 19.24 4.50
N VAL A 197 11.83 18.29 3.61
CA VAL A 197 10.48 18.19 3.03
C VAL A 197 9.44 17.89 4.10
N ALA A 198 9.73 16.99 5.04
CA ALA A 198 8.82 16.68 6.14
C ALA A 198 8.55 17.92 7.02
N LEU A 199 9.59 18.73 7.32
CA LEU A 199 9.43 19.97 8.07
C LEU A 199 8.66 21.02 7.27
N TYR A 200 8.97 21.17 6.00
CA TYR A 200 8.28 22.16 5.14
C TYR A 200 6.80 21.81 4.98
N ALA A 201 6.48 20.53 4.80
CA ALA A 201 5.11 20.03 4.71
C ALA A 201 4.31 20.36 5.99
N LYS A 202 4.91 20.12 7.15
CA LYS A 202 4.31 20.47 8.45
C LYS A 202 4.01 21.97 8.58
N ASN A 203 4.97 22.81 8.20
CA ASN A 203 4.88 24.25 8.42
C ASN A 203 4.04 24.97 7.36
N ASN A 204 3.98 24.45 6.12
CA ASN A 204 3.42 25.17 4.98
C ASN A 204 2.24 24.46 4.29
N TRP A 205 2.13 23.12 4.38
CA TRP A 205 1.07 22.37 3.70
C TRP A 205 -0.01 21.87 4.66
N GLY A 206 0.20 22.03 5.98
CA GLY A 206 -0.68 21.42 6.99
C GLY A 206 -0.59 19.89 7.03
N VAL A 207 0.50 19.31 6.53
CA VAL A 207 0.75 17.87 6.46
C VAL A 207 1.82 17.49 7.46
N ASN A 208 1.47 16.63 8.43
CA ASN A 208 2.41 16.09 9.39
C ASN A 208 2.66 14.61 9.09
N PHE A 209 3.77 14.30 8.44
CA PHE A 209 4.11 12.90 8.13
C PHE A 209 4.31 12.11 9.42
N ALA A 210 3.53 11.05 9.59
CA ALA A 210 3.63 10.15 10.73
C ALA A 210 4.91 9.31 10.67
N THR A 211 5.33 8.96 9.45
CA THR A 211 6.56 8.21 9.17
C THR A 211 7.28 8.75 7.95
N VAL A 212 8.60 8.55 7.94
CA VAL A 212 9.48 8.83 6.80
C VAL A 212 10.25 7.56 6.46
N GLU A 213 10.22 7.19 5.18
CA GLU A 213 10.89 6.03 4.58
C GLU A 213 11.92 6.53 3.55
N ALA A 214 13.20 6.14 3.73
CA ALA A 214 14.26 6.59 2.82
C ALA A 214 14.44 5.69 1.60
N PHE A 215 13.71 4.60 1.52
CA PHE A 215 13.93 3.52 0.57
C PHE A 215 12.63 3.14 -0.13
N ASN A 216 12.78 2.45 -1.28
CA ASN A 216 11.72 1.72 -1.96
C ASN A 216 12.33 0.56 -2.73
N GLU A 217 12.01 -0.67 -2.34
CA GLU A 217 12.55 -1.91 -2.92
C GLU A 217 14.09 -1.89 -3.09
N PRO A 218 14.82 -1.46 -2.05
CA PRO A 218 16.21 -1.02 -2.19
C PRO A 218 17.15 -2.16 -2.59
N SER A 219 16.88 -3.41 -2.22
CA SER A 219 17.74 -4.56 -2.57
C SER A 219 17.44 -5.13 -3.97
N SER A 220 16.54 -4.50 -4.74
CA SER A 220 16.15 -5.00 -6.05
C SER A 220 17.13 -4.60 -7.14
N SER A 221 17.52 -5.56 -7.99
CA SER A 221 18.50 -5.37 -9.07
C SER A 221 17.91 -4.84 -10.38
N TRP A 222 16.60 -4.65 -10.46
CA TRP A 222 15.94 -4.11 -11.67
C TRP A 222 15.97 -2.58 -11.76
N TRP A 223 16.45 -1.89 -10.72
CA TRP A 223 16.66 -0.46 -10.77
C TRP A 223 17.85 -0.11 -11.65
N THR A 224 17.57 0.10 -12.94
CA THR A 224 18.59 0.34 -13.96
C THR A 224 18.39 1.68 -14.67
N ALA A 225 19.45 2.19 -15.29
CA ALA A 225 19.44 3.44 -16.03
C ALA A 225 18.44 3.47 -17.21
N THR A 226 17.90 2.31 -17.60
CA THR A 226 16.86 2.16 -18.63
C THR A 226 15.52 1.74 -18.04
N GLY A 227 15.33 1.86 -16.73
CA GLY A 227 14.09 1.54 -16.03
C GLY A 227 12.89 2.34 -16.51
N THR A 228 11.68 1.85 -16.20
CA THR A 228 10.40 2.46 -16.61
C THR A 228 9.82 3.37 -15.53
N GLN A 229 10.55 3.60 -14.44
CA GLN A 229 10.16 4.42 -13.29
C GLN A 229 11.40 4.87 -12.52
N GLU A 230 11.22 5.78 -11.55
CA GLU A 230 12.23 6.10 -10.55
C GLU A 230 12.50 4.89 -9.67
N GLY A 231 13.76 4.71 -9.26
CA GLY A 231 14.21 3.66 -8.35
C GLY A 231 15.70 3.72 -8.10
N CYS A 232 16.14 3.20 -6.98
CA CYS A 232 17.55 3.20 -6.60
C CYS A 232 17.90 1.96 -5.81
N HIS A 233 18.84 1.15 -6.33
CA HIS A 233 19.38 0.06 -5.54
C HIS A 233 20.26 0.62 -4.41
N MET A 234 20.02 0.13 -3.22
CA MET A 234 20.78 0.39 -2.00
C MET A 234 20.86 -0.91 -1.20
N ASP A 235 21.96 -1.61 -1.22
CA ASP A 235 22.12 -2.84 -0.43
C ASP A 235 21.96 -2.57 1.08
N ALA A 236 21.84 -3.63 1.87
CA ALA A 236 21.59 -3.51 3.31
C ALA A 236 22.69 -2.71 4.05
N THR A 237 23.92 -2.65 3.51
CA THR A 237 25.01 -1.86 4.08
C THR A 237 24.77 -0.36 3.88
N VAL A 238 24.34 0.03 2.67
CA VAL A 238 23.96 1.41 2.35
C VAL A 238 22.74 1.83 3.17
N GLN A 239 21.72 0.98 3.26
CA GLN A 239 20.53 1.24 4.08
C GLN A 239 20.92 1.49 5.54
N ALA A 240 21.74 0.61 6.13
CA ALA A 240 22.23 0.75 7.51
C ALA A 240 23.03 2.04 7.73
N ALA A 241 23.73 2.54 6.70
CA ALA A 241 24.50 3.78 6.78
C ALA A 241 23.62 5.04 6.65
N VAL A 242 22.49 4.99 5.94
CA VAL A 242 21.56 6.12 5.75
C VAL A 242 20.68 6.35 6.98
N LEU A 243 20.22 5.28 7.66
CA LEU A 243 19.25 5.37 8.77
C LEU A 243 19.68 6.30 9.92
N PRO A 244 20.95 6.26 10.43
CA PRO A 244 21.38 7.19 11.48
C PRO A 244 21.38 8.66 11.02
N TYR A 245 21.70 8.91 9.75
CA TYR A 245 21.59 10.27 9.21
C TYR A 245 20.13 10.73 9.17
N LEU A 246 19.20 9.86 8.76
CA LEU A 246 17.78 10.21 8.72
C LEU A 246 17.26 10.58 10.12
N ARG A 247 17.57 9.79 11.15
CA ARG A 247 17.18 10.14 12.53
C ARG A 247 17.79 11.47 12.95
N SER A 248 19.08 11.66 12.72
CA SER A 248 19.79 12.89 13.05
C SER A 248 19.21 14.13 12.35
N GLU A 249 18.89 14.02 11.05
CA GLU A 249 18.37 15.15 10.29
C GLU A 249 16.91 15.50 10.68
N LEU A 250 16.10 14.50 11.03
CA LEU A 250 14.76 14.70 11.60
C LEU A 250 14.86 15.39 12.99
N ASP A 251 15.74 14.92 13.85
CA ASP A 251 15.93 15.49 15.21
C ASP A 251 16.41 16.93 15.17
N LYS A 252 17.41 17.26 14.33
CA LYS A 252 17.91 18.61 14.12
C LYS A 252 16.81 19.60 13.70
N ARG A 253 15.77 19.11 13.04
CA ARG A 253 14.62 19.90 12.58
C ARG A 253 13.43 19.90 13.54
N GLY A 254 13.61 19.34 14.75
CA GLY A 254 12.55 19.25 15.74
C GLY A 254 11.45 18.24 15.41
N LEU A 255 11.72 17.30 14.49
CA LEU A 255 10.80 16.24 14.10
C LEU A 255 11.05 14.95 14.91
N THR A 256 11.30 15.10 16.21
CA THR A 256 11.65 13.99 17.11
C THR A 256 10.55 12.93 17.25
N GLY A 257 9.28 13.33 17.03
CA GLY A 257 8.13 12.44 17.06
C GLY A 257 7.82 11.77 15.70
N THR A 258 8.51 12.16 14.61
CA THR A 258 8.34 11.51 13.32
C THR A 258 9.07 10.17 13.32
N ARG A 259 8.35 9.09 13.10
CA ARG A 259 8.88 7.73 13.08
C ARG A 259 9.65 7.45 11.78
N ILE A 260 10.59 6.51 11.82
CA ILE A 260 11.29 5.99 10.64
C ILE A 260 10.73 4.61 10.32
N SER A 261 10.29 4.42 9.07
CA SER A 261 10.02 3.11 8.52
C SER A 261 11.20 2.64 7.65
N ALA A 262 11.38 1.33 7.57
CA ALA A 262 12.37 0.64 6.74
C ALA A 262 12.05 -0.88 6.65
N SER A 263 12.48 -1.61 5.60
CA SER A 263 13.23 -1.07 4.46
C SER A 263 12.40 -1.01 3.18
N ASP A 264 11.11 -1.34 3.22
CA ASP A 264 10.23 -1.28 2.05
C ASP A 264 10.67 -2.27 0.94
N GLU A 265 11.16 -3.44 1.37
CA GLU A 265 11.63 -4.47 0.44
C GLU A 265 10.48 -5.11 -0.34
N THR A 266 10.74 -5.54 -1.56
CA THR A 266 9.74 -6.02 -2.51
C THR A 266 8.98 -7.28 -2.08
N SER A 267 9.54 -8.05 -1.14
CA SER A 267 8.97 -9.34 -0.73
C SER A 267 9.24 -9.66 0.75
N TYR A 268 8.41 -10.54 1.30
CA TYR A 268 8.48 -10.94 2.71
C TYR A 268 9.81 -11.59 3.09
N ASP A 269 10.32 -12.49 2.21
CA ASP A 269 11.58 -13.18 2.46
C ASP A 269 12.78 -12.23 2.34
N LEU A 270 12.74 -11.28 1.42
CA LEU A 270 13.78 -10.27 1.26
C LEU A 270 13.77 -9.29 2.44
N ALA A 271 12.58 -8.79 2.84
CA ALA A 271 12.44 -7.94 4.02
C ALA A 271 13.00 -8.61 5.29
N ARG A 272 12.73 -9.90 5.45
CA ARG A 272 13.29 -10.70 6.54
C ARG A 272 14.81 -10.79 6.47
N THR A 273 15.35 -11.02 5.28
CA THR A 273 16.80 -11.10 5.05
C THR A 273 17.49 -9.78 5.41
N THR A 274 16.97 -8.66 4.89
CA THR A 274 17.47 -7.31 5.18
C THR A 274 17.36 -6.99 6.66
N TRP A 275 16.20 -7.20 7.28
CA TRP A 275 16.00 -6.99 8.71
C TRP A 275 16.99 -7.76 9.58
N ASN A 276 17.22 -9.04 9.26
CA ASN A 276 18.13 -9.88 10.03
C ASN A 276 19.60 -9.54 9.81
N SER A 277 19.95 -8.87 8.72
CA SER A 277 21.33 -8.37 8.47
C SER A 277 21.65 -7.11 9.27
N PHE A 278 20.66 -6.35 9.71
CA PHE A 278 20.87 -5.14 10.49
C PHE A 278 21.38 -5.43 11.90
N SER A 279 22.37 -4.64 12.34
CA SER A 279 22.82 -4.65 13.72
C SER A 279 21.71 -4.20 14.68
N SER A 280 21.86 -4.50 15.98
CA SER A 280 20.92 -4.00 17.00
C SER A 280 20.84 -2.48 17.02
N THR A 281 21.96 -1.79 16.79
CA THR A 281 22.00 -0.32 16.67
C THR A 281 21.20 0.17 15.47
N THR A 282 21.37 -0.45 14.29
CA THR A 282 20.61 -0.10 13.08
C THR A 282 19.12 -0.33 13.28
N LYS A 283 18.74 -1.49 13.84
CA LYS A 283 17.34 -1.81 14.20
C LYS A 283 16.76 -0.80 15.19
N GLY A 284 17.59 -0.19 16.02
CA GLY A 284 17.18 0.85 16.98
C GLY A 284 16.65 2.12 16.30
N TYR A 285 17.07 2.45 15.10
CA TYR A 285 16.58 3.59 14.34
C TYR A 285 15.24 3.34 13.65
N VAL A 286 14.84 2.08 13.46
CA VAL A 286 13.60 1.71 12.77
C VAL A 286 12.47 1.57 13.78
N ASP A 287 11.41 2.34 13.60
CA ASP A 287 10.21 2.29 14.45
C ASP A 287 9.18 1.30 13.91
N ARG A 288 9.14 1.14 12.58
CA ARG A 288 8.23 0.25 11.87
C ARG A 288 8.93 -0.41 10.69
N VAL A 289 8.69 -1.71 10.50
CA VAL A 289 9.11 -2.39 9.28
C VAL A 289 8.00 -2.30 8.25
N ASN A 290 8.37 -1.80 7.08
CA ASN A 290 7.56 -1.78 5.88
C ASN A 290 8.01 -2.92 4.95
N VAL A 291 7.05 -3.58 4.31
CA VAL A 291 7.31 -4.65 3.33
C VAL A 291 6.28 -4.62 2.21
N HIS A 292 6.71 -4.89 0.99
CA HIS A 292 5.82 -5.06 -0.15
C HIS A 292 5.34 -6.51 -0.29
N GLY A 293 4.14 -6.67 -0.85
CA GLY A 293 3.49 -7.96 -0.99
C GLY A 293 3.69 -8.67 -2.33
N TYR A 294 4.73 -8.32 -3.11
CA TYR A 294 4.90 -8.83 -4.48
C TYR A 294 5.35 -10.31 -4.57
N GLN A 295 5.42 -10.99 -3.45
CA GLN A 295 5.63 -12.45 -3.40
C GLN A 295 4.32 -13.24 -3.52
N GLY A 296 3.18 -12.56 -3.63
CA GLY A 296 1.85 -13.17 -3.80
C GLY A 296 1.51 -14.12 -2.66
N SER A 297 1.09 -15.35 -2.96
CA SER A 297 0.80 -16.38 -1.95
C SER A 297 2.04 -17.04 -1.35
N GLY A 298 3.24 -16.75 -1.87
CA GLY A 298 4.53 -17.28 -1.38
C GLY A 298 5.09 -16.49 -0.20
N GLY A 299 6.30 -16.89 0.20
CA GLY A 299 7.09 -16.21 1.23
C GLY A 299 6.71 -16.57 2.66
N ARG A 300 7.67 -16.38 3.55
CA ARG A 300 7.56 -16.72 4.97
C ARG A 300 7.11 -15.52 5.79
N ARG A 301 5.85 -15.09 5.55
CA ARG A 301 5.16 -14.05 6.31
C ARG A 301 5.21 -14.28 7.82
N ASP A 302 5.01 -15.53 8.22
CA ASP A 302 5.03 -16.00 9.60
C ASP A 302 6.38 -15.76 10.28
N LEU A 303 7.48 -16.00 9.57
CA LEU A 303 8.82 -15.75 10.09
C LEU A 303 9.16 -14.26 10.12
N LEU A 304 8.71 -13.48 9.14
CA LEU A 304 8.88 -12.02 9.16
C LEU A 304 8.14 -11.42 10.36
N TYR A 305 6.88 -11.82 10.59
CA TYR A 305 6.11 -11.42 11.77
C TYR A 305 6.84 -11.79 13.07
N THR A 306 7.33 -13.01 13.15
CA THR A 306 8.06 -13.48 14.34
C THR A 306 9.30 -12.63 14.61
N ASP A 307 10.13 -12.39 13.59
CA ASP A 307 11.40 -11.66 13.73
C ASP A 307 11.15 -10.17 14.06
N VAL A 308 10.15 -9.55 13.44
CA VAL A 308 9.88 -8.10 13.56
C VAL A 308 8.98 -7.79 14.75
N VAL A 309 7.83 -8.45 14.85
CA VAL A 309 6.81 -8.09 15.84
C VAL A 309 7.06 -8.82 17.16
N THR A 310 7.15 -10.15 17.11
CA THR A 310 7.26 -10.97 18.33
C THR A 310 8.62 -10.80 19.00
N THR A 311 9.72 -10.81 18.23
CA THR A 311 11.08 -10.78 18.77
C THR A 311 11.57 -9.35 18.99
N ALA A 312 11.39 -8.46 18.00
CA ALA A 312 11.94 -7.10 18.08
C ALA A 312 10.94 -6.06 18.60
N GLY A 313 9.66 -6.39 18.75
CA GLY A 313 8.62 -5.48 19.26
C GLY A 313 8.33 -4.30 18.35
N LYS A 314 8.60 -4.43 17.04
CA LYS A 314 8.38 -3.35 16.06
C LYS A 314 7.03 -3.50 15.40
N ALA A 315 6.44 -2.38 14.96
CA ALA A 315 5.26 -2.40 14.09
C ALA A 315 5.61 -2.97 12.71
N LEU A 316 4.62 -3.56 12.04
CA LEU A 316 4.77 -4.16 10.71
C LEU A 316 3.60 -3.75 9.82
N TRP A 317 3.89 -3.18 8.66
CA TRP A 317 2.92 -2.86 7.62
C TRP A 317 3.20 -3.65 6.34
N ASN A 318 2.15 -4.05 5.64
CA ASN A 318 2.25 -4.24 4.20
C ASN A 318 2.09 -2.85 3.57
N SER A 319 3.22 -2.23 3.23
CA SER A 319 3.28 -0.83 2.79
C SER A 319 3.03 -0.65 1.30
N GLU A 320 3.04 -1.76 0.55
CA GLU A 320 2.74 -1.74 -0.87
C GLU A 320 2.40 -3.14 -1.38
N THR A 321 1.29 -3.26 -2.09
CA THR A 321 0.95 -4.44 -2.87
C THR A 321 0.08 -4.06 -4.05
N GLY A 322 0.31 -4.72 -5.17
CA GLY A 322 -0.52 -4.71 -6.35
C GLY A 322 -0.44 -6.06 -7.04
N ASP A 323 -1.33 -6.31 -7.98
CA ASP A 323 -1.35 -7.54 -8.76
C ASP A 323 -1.94 -7.29 -10.15
N ASN A 324 -1.64 -8.17 -11.09
CA ASN A 324 -2.09 -8.09 -12.48
C ASN A 324 -3.44 -8.83 -12.69
N ASP A 325 -4.38 -8.66 -11.76
CA ASP A 325 -5.72 -9.27 -11.82
C ASP A 325 -6.82 -8.24 -11.58
N GLY A 326 -7.40 -7.70 -12.63
CA GLY A 326 -8.49 -6.70 -12.57
C GLY A 326 -9.79 -7.24 -11.96
N THR A 327 -9.93 -8.56 -11.77
CA THR A 327 -11.09 -9.16 -11.11
C THR A 327 -11.04 -8.94 -9.59
N GLY A 328 -9.83 -8.83 -9.01
CA GLY A 328 -9.61 -8.62 -7.59
C GLY A 328 -9.65 -9.88 -6.73
N ILE A 329 -9.83 -11.09 -7.32
CA ILE A 329 -9.82 -12.31 -6.49
C ILE A 329 -8.42 -12.61 -5.96
N THR A 330 -7.37 -12.26 -6.72
CA THR A 330 -5.97 -12.35 -6.27
C THR A 330 -5.70 -11.37 -5.14
N LEU A 331 -6.20 -10.13 -5.24
CA LEU A 331 -6.13 -9.14 -4.16
C LEU A 331 -6.74 -9.69 -2.86
N ALA A 332 -7.97 -10.23 -2.94
CA ALA A 332 -8.63 -10.80 -1.77
C ALA A 332 -7.83 -11.94 -1.14
N GLY A 333 -7.28 -12.84 -1.97
CA GLY A 333 -6.42 -13.93 -1.51
C GLY A 333 -5.17 -13.44 -0.78
N ASN A 334 -4.45 -12.49 -1.36
CA ASN A 334 -3.23 -11.91 -0.76
C ASN A 334 -3.52 -11.19 0.56
N LEU A 335 -4.59 -10.39 0.62
CA LEU A 335 -5.05 -9.75 1.85
C LEU A 335 -5.33 -10.76 2.96
N LEU A 336 -6.06 -11.83 2.64
CA LEU A 336 -6.41 -12.85 3.62
C LEU A 336 -5.21 -13.69 4.06
N TYR A 337 -4.22 -13.92 3.18
CA TYR A 337 -2.92 -14.50 3.56
C TYR A 337 -2.15 -13.56 4.50
N ASP A 338 -2.16 -12.26 4.25
CA ASP A 338 -1.50 -11.30 5.12
C ASP A 338 -2.16 -11.25 6.50
N PHE A 339 -3.50 -11.21 6.58
CA PHE A 339 -4.20 -11.30 7.86
C PHE A 339 -3.89 -12.59 8.61
N ARG A 340 -3.68 -13.71 7.90
CA ARG A 340 -3.44 -15.01 8.52
C ARG A 340 -1.99 -15.21 8.98
N TRP A 341 -1.00 -14.63 8.28
CA TRP A 341 0.40 -15.00 8.49
C TRP A 341 1.35 -13.83 8.74
N LEU A 342 1.11 -12.68 8.09
CA LEU A 342 1.92 -11.48 8.29
C LEU A 342 1.44 -10.66 9.49
N HIS A 343 0.13 -10.69 9.74
CA HIS A 343 -0.54 -9.89 10.78
C HIS A 343 -0.16 -8.42 10.75
N PRO A 344 -0.21 -7.73 9.59
CA PRO A 344 0.15 -6.33 9.51
C PRO A 344 -0.89 -5.49 10.24
N THR A 345 -0.50 -4.34 10.77
CA THR A 345 -1.45 -3.38 11.36
C THR A 345 -2.02 -2.39 10.36
N ALA A 346 -1.45 -2.31 9.15
CA ALA A 346 -2.00 -1.58 8.02
C ALA A 346 -1.63 -2.25 6.70
N TRP A 347 -2.40 -1.89 5.67
CA TRP A 347 -2.20 -2.42 4.34
C TRP A 347 -2.42 -1.34 3.29
N VAL A 348 -1.46 -1.16 2.36
CA VAL A 348 -1.44 -0.08 1.38
C VAL A 348 -1.41 -0.68 -0.03
N TYR A 349 -2.37 -0.27 -0.86
CA TYR A 349 -2.39 -0.63 -2.28
C TYR A 349 -1.42 0.26 -3.06
N TRP A 350 -0.67 -0.34 -4.05
CA TRP A 350 0.34 0.38 -4.81
C TRP A 350 -0.21 1.70 -5.36
N GLN A 351 -1.22 1.63 -6.27
CA GLN A 351 -1.92 2.82 -6.73
C GLN A 351 -3.35 2.49 -7.17
N VAL A 352 -4.28 3.29 -6.70
CA VAL A 352 -5.72 3.08 -6.97
C VAL A 352 -6.11 3.34 -8.42
N MET A 353 -5.31 4.11 -9.16
CA MET A 353 -5.50 4.32 -10.58
C MET A 353 -4.23 3.94 -11.35
N ASP A 354 -4.38 3.24 -12.47
CA ASP A 354 -3.28 2.75 -13.30
C ASP A 354 -3.73 2.70 -14.77
N PRO A 355 -2.82 2.88 -15.75
CA PRO A 355 -3.16 2.64 -17.15
C PRO A 355 -3.59 1.21 -17.45
N SER A 356 -3.05 0.22 -16.74
CA SER A 356 -3.49 -1.15 -16.87
C SER A 356 -4.72 -1.43 -16.01
N SER A 357 -5.82 -1.81 -16.63
CA SER A 357 -7.05 -2.23 -15.93
C SER A 357 -6.85 -3.44 -15.02
N ASN A 358 -5.83 -4.24 -15.25
CA ASN A 358 -5.50 -5.37 -14.39
C ASN A 358 -4.86 -4.92 -13.07
N TRP A 359 -4.15 -3.79 -13.06
CA TRP A 359 -3.55 -3.21 -11.85
C TRP A 359 -4.49 -2.23 -11.16
N ALA A 360 -5.29 -1.49 -11.93
CA ALA A 360 -6.11 -0.40 -11.44
C ALA A 360 -7.35 -0.85 -10.66
N MET A 361 -7.78 -0.03 -9.71
CA MET A 361 -9.16 0.01 -9.22
C MET A 361 -10.03 0.90 -10.13
N ILE A 362 -9.48 2.00 -10.63
CA ILE A 362 -10.04 2.80 -11.73
C ILE A 362 -8.95 2.96 -12.78
N ALA A 363 -9.19 2.44 -13.98
CA ALA A 363 -8.24 2.55 -15.09
C ALA A 363 -8.19 3.98 -15.64
N TYR A 364 -7.11 4.33 -16.35
CA TYR A 364 -7.03 5.54 -17.14
C TYR A 364 -6.24 5.29 -18.45
N ASP A 365 -6.45 6.14 -19.42
CA ASP A 365 -5.72 6.09 -20.68
C ASP A 365 -4.37 6.81 -20.53
N ALA A 366 -3.26 6.12 -20.82
CA ALA A 366 -1.91 6.65 -20.61
C ALA A 366 -1.53 7.75 -21.60
N ASP A 367 -2.12 7.78 -22.78
CA ASP A 367 -1.81 8.75 -23.84
C ASP A 367 -2.60 10.05 -23.64
N THR A 368 -3.88 9.91 -23.31
CA THR A 368 -4.80 11.05 -23.14
C THR A 368 -4.92 11.52 -21.70
N LEU A 369 -4.44 10.74 -20.73
CA LEU A 369 -4.56 10.97 -19.29
C LEU A 369 -6.03 11.17 -18.85
N GLN A 370 -6.96 10.44 -19.50
CA GLN A 370 -8.38 10.50 -19.16
C GLN A 370 -8.77 9.30 -18.28
N PRO A 371 -9.52 9.53 -17.19
CA PRO A 371 -9.98 8.45 -16.33
C PRO A 371 -11.01 7.57 -17.04
N GLY A 372 -10.90 6.25 -16.85
CA GLY A 372 -11.64 5.21 -17.55
C GLY A 372 -12.58 4.40 -16.65
N ALA A 373 -12.62 3.08 -16.87
CA ALA A 373 -13.54 2.19 -16.19
C ALA A 373 -13.13 1.85 -14.76
N VAL A 374 -14.14 1.62 -13.92
CA VAL A 374 -13.99 1.01 -12.59
C VAL A 374 -13.89 -0.50 -12.78
N THR A 375 -12.89 -1.11 -12.19
CA THR A 375 -12.67 -2.56 -12.24
C THR A 375 -13.40 -3.27 -11.10
N THR A 376 -13.55 -4.60 -11.20
CA THR A 376 -14.13 -5.39 -10.12
C THR A 376 -13.26 -5.37 -8.87
N LYS A 377 -11.95 -5.21 -9.02
CA LYS A 377 -10.99 -5.04 -7.92
C LYS A 377 -11.37 -3.89 -6.97
N TYR A 378 -11.93 -2.79 -7.46
CA TYR A 378 -12.45 -1.69 -6.65
C TYR A 378 -13.48 -2.17 -5.63
N TYR A 379 -14.44 -2.97 -6.09
CA TYR A 379 -15.52 -3.47 -5.22
C TYR A 379 -15.02 -4.57 -4.27
N VAL A 380 -14.01 -5.33 -4.66
CA VAL A 380 -13.32 -6.25 -3.75
C VAL A 380 -12.60 -5.47 -2.64
N MET A 381 -11.87 -4.39 -2.98
CA MET A 381 -11.26 -3.55 -1.96
C MET A 381 -12.29 -2.94 -1.01
N ALA A 382 -13.46 -2.54 -1.50
CA ALA A 382 -14.54 -2.01 -0.69
C ALA A 382 -15.07 -3.03 0.35
N GLN A 383 -15.00 -4.34 0.08
CA GLN A 383 -15.37 -5.39 1.05
C GLN A 383 -14.49 -5.33 2.32
N PHE A 384 -13.23 -4.97 2.17
CA PHE A 384 -12.29 -4.87 3.29
C PHE A 384 -12.29 -3.47 3.88
N SER A 385 -11.98 -2.47 3.08
CA SER A 385 -11.62 -1.13 3.56
C SER A 385 -12.77 -0.35 4.18
N ARG A 386 -13.99 -0.59 3.74
CA ARG A 386 -15.18 0.06 4.29
C ARG A 386 -15.62 -0.49 5.64
N HIS A 387 -15.26 -1.73 5.94
CA HIS A 387 -15.79 -2.48 7.07
C HIS A 387 -14.77 -2.72 8.18
N ILE A 388 -13.54 -3.13 7.85
CA ILE A 388 -12.45 -3.21 8.82
C ILE A 388 -11.85 -1.81 8.95
N ARG A 389 -12.17 -1.13 10.05
CA ARG A 389 -11.82 0.29 10.24
C ARG A 389 -10.72 0.48 11.29
N PRO A 390 -9.98 1.60 11.25
CA PRO A 390 -9.00 1.93 12.27
C PRO A 390 -9.57 1.80 13.68
N GLY A 391 -8.77 1.24 14.60
CA GLY A 391 -9.16 1.00 15.98
C GLY A 391 -9.75 -0.38 16.25
N MET A 392 -10.17 -1.12 15.23
CA MET A 392 -10.64 -2.51 15.38
C MET A 392 -9.49 -3.45 15.74
N LYS A 393 -9.76 -4.45 16.56
CA LYS A 393 -8.81 -5.55 16.84
C LYS A 393 -8.96 -6.65 15.79
N ILE A 394 -7.85 -7.05 15.19
CA ILE A 394 -7.82 -8.19 14.27
C ILE A 394 -7.80 -9.47 15.08
N LEU A 395 -8.79 -10.35 14.83
CA LEU A 395 -8.96 -11.61 15.52
C LEU A 395 -8.51 -12.79 14.66
N ASP A 396 -8.12 -13.90 15.31
CA ASP A 396 -7.74 -15.12 14.60
C ASP A 396 -8.98 -15.86 14.07
N THR A 397 -8.92 -16.30 12.82
CA THR A 397 -9.92 -17.18 12.19
C THR A 397 -9.39 -18.58 11.93
N GLY A 398 -8.12 -18.84 12.20
CA GLY A 398 -7.46 -20.12 11.95
C GLY A 398 -7.27 -20.47 10.46
N VAL A 399 -7.84 -19.70 9.53
CA VAL A 399 -7.85 -19.98 8.09
C VAL A 399 -7.32 -18.81 7.26
N SER A 400 -6.86 -19.09 6.03
CA SER A 400 -6.30 -18.10 5.12
C SER A 400 -7.30 -17.57 4.08
N TYR A 401 -8.58 -17.84 4.24
CA TYR A 401 -9.65 -17.38 3.35
C TYR A 401 -10.75 -16.61 4.07
N ALA A 402 -10.52 -16.25 5.35
CA ALA A 402 -11.36 -15.37 6.14
C ALA A 402 -10.52 -14.51 7.09
N ALA A 403 -10.94 -13.28 7.30
CA ALA A 403 -10.40 -12.34 8.30
C ALA A 403 -11.54 -11.87 9.20
N ALA A 404 -11.24 -11.58 10.46
CA ALA A 404 -12.19 -11.05 11.43
C ALA A 404 -11.61 -9.84 12.15
N ALA A 405 -12.46 -8.82 12.35
CA ALA A 405 -12.09 -7.60 13.07
C ALA A 405 -13.20 -7.21 14.05
N TYR A 406 -12.83 -6.80 15.26
CA TYR A 406 -13.78 -6.48 16.33
C TYR A 406 -13.67 -5.02 16.77
N ASP A 407 -14.79 -4.33 16.70
CA ASP A 407 -14.99 -3.01 17.29
C ASP A 407 -15.63 -3.15 18.67
N ALA A 408 -14.84 -2.94 19.71
CA ALA A 408 -15.31 -3.05 21.09
C ALA A 408 -16.28 -1.92 21.47
N SER A 409 -16.14 -0.74 20.88
CA SER A 409 -17.01 0.41 21.16
C SER A 409 -18.41 0.23 20.59
N ALA A 410 -18.49 -0.29 19.37
CA ALA A 410 -19.74 -0.59 18.69
C ALA A 410 -20.29 -2.00 19.05
N ARG A 411 -19.53 -2.82 19.75
CA ARG A 411 -19.80 -4.25 19.95
C ARG A 411 -20.12 -4.96 18.63
N ARG A 412 -19.27 -4.70 17.62
CA ARG A 412 -19.44 -5.19 16.26
C ARG A 412 -18.31 -6.11 15.86
N LEU A 413 -18.66 -7.26 15.35
CA LEU A 413 -17.74 -8.15 14.65
C LEU A 413 -17.92 -7.98 13.14
N VAL A 414 -16.84 -7.77 12.43
CA VAL A 414 -16.76 -7.78 10.97
C VAL A 414 -16.04 -9.04 10.54
N ILE A 415 -16.59 -9.78 9.59
CA ILE A 415 -15.94 -10.91 8.95
C ILE A 415 -15.89 -10.65 7.45
N VAL A 416 -14.71 -10.77 6.84
CA VAL A 416 -14.52 -10.75 5.39
C VAL A 416 -13.98 -12.10 4.97
N ALA A 417 -14.64 -12.76 4.02
CA ALA A 417 -14.20 -14.07 3.52
C ALA A 417 -14.29 -14.13 1.99
N ALA A 418 -13.48 -14.99 1.40
CA ALA A 418 -13.41 -15.21 -0.04
C ALA A 418 -13.56 -16.68 -0.41
N ASN A 419 -14.47 -16.98 -1.32
CA ASN A 419 -14.49 -18.24 -2.02
C ASN A 419 -13.68 -18.09 -3.32
N THR A 420 -12.46 -18.59 -3.31
CA THR A 420 -11.57 -18.57 -4.49
C THR A 420 -11.75 -19.77 -5.42
N ALA A 421 -12.62 -20.73 -5.07
CA ALA A 421 -12.91 -21.89 -5.89
C ALA A 421 -13.79 -21.57 -7.09
N SER A 422 -13.87 -22.48 -8.04
CA SER A 422 -14.72 -22.40 -9.23
C SER A 422 -16.17 -22.90 -9.00
N SER A 423 -16.49 -23.35 -7.79
CA SER A 423 -17.83 -23.79 -7.38
C SER A 423 -18.36 -22.96 -6.21
N ALA A 424 -19.68 -22.90 -6.07
CA ALA A 424 -20.33 -22.31 -4.91
C ALA A 424 -20.06 -23.16 -3.66
N GLN A 425 -19.99 -22.50 -2.49
CA GLN A 425 -19.72 -23.13 -1.20
C GLN A 425 -20.56 -22.46 -0.11
N THR A 426 -20.82 -23.16 0.99
CA THR A 426 -21.38 -22.56 2.20
C THR A 426 -20.31 -22.44 3.27
N PHE A 427 -20.08 -21.24 3.78
CA PHE A 427 -19.24 -21.02 4.96
C PHE A 427 -20.12 -20.81 6.18
N THR A 428 -19.84 -21.58 7.23
CA THR A 428 -20.47 -21.42 8.55
C THR A 428 -19.47 -20.80 9.50
N PHE A 429 -19.75 -19.59 9.98
CA PHE A 429 -18.92 -18.93 10.98
C PHE A 429 -19.38 -19.33 12.37
N ASP A 430 -18.50 -20.00 13.12
CA ASP A 430 -18.70 -20.37 14.51
C ASP A 430 -18.18 -19.25 15.42
N LEU A 431 -19.10 -18.66 16.18
CA LEU A 431 -18.87 -17.57 17.11
C LEU A 431 -19.01 -18.04 18.57
N GLY A 432 -18.91 -19.36 18.82
CA GLY A 432 -19.05 -19.98 20.12
C GLY A 432 -18.11 -19.45 21.19
N GLY A 433 -16.95 -18.90 20.77
CA GLY A 433 -15.97 -18.28 21.66
C GLY A 433 -16.38 -16.94 22.25
N PHE A 434 -17.36 -16.24 21.67
CA PHE A 434 -17.87 -14.98 22.20
C PHE A 434 -18.88 -15.20 23.33
N SER A 435 -18.92 -14.31 24.33
CA SER A 435 -19.89 -14.41 25.43
C SER A 435 -21.32 -14.14 24.93
N THR A 436 -21.50 -13.14 24.06
CA THR A 436 -22.78 -12.81 23.44
C THR A 436 -22.61 -12.63 21.93
N VAL A 437 -23.62 -13.08 21.17
CA VAL A 437 -23.74 -12.85 19.72
C VAL A 437 -25.21 -12.47 19.46
N GLY A 438 -25.45 -11.18 19.15
CA GLY A 438 -26.80 -10.65 19.03
C GLY A 438 -27.32 -10.63 17.59
N GLY A 439 -26.56 -10.08 16.68
CA GLY A 439 -27.09 -9.61 15.40
C GLY A 439 -27.98 -8.36 15.56
N GLY A 440 -28.58 -7.88 14.48
CA GLY A 440 -29.62 -6.83 14.49
C GLY A 440 -30.99 -7.36 14.93
N SER A 441 -32.06 -6.63 14.59
CA SER A 441 -33.45 -7.05 14.88
C SER A 441 -33.72 -8.45 14.34
N GLY A 442 -34.13 -9.38 15.21
CA GLY A 442 -34.35 -10.79 14.86
C GLY A 442 -33.08 -11.57 14.51
N GLY A 443 -31.91 -11.09 14.93
CA GLY A 443 -30.62 -11.74 14.60
C GLY A 443 -30.09 -11.43 13.21
N LEU A 444 -30.61 -10.39 12.52
CA LEU A 444 -30.19 -10.02 11.17
C LEU A 444 -28.70 -9.65 11.11
N VAL A 445 -28.00 -10.17 10.09
CA VAL A 445 -26.60 -9.89 9.77
C VAL A 445 -26.56 -9.22 8.39
N PRO A 446 -26.38 -7.90 8.31
CA PRO A 446 -26.10 -7.24 7.05
C PRO A 446 -24.85 -7.84 6.39
N ARG A 447 -24.96 -8.11 5.08
CA ARG A 447 -23.83 -8.61 4.30
C ARG A 447 -23.71 -7.90 2.96
N TRP A 448 -22.50 -7.85 2.44
CA TRP A 448 -22.18 -7.31 1.11
C TRP A 448 -21.48 -8.38 0.30
N ASN A 449 -21.78 -8.45 -0.98
CA ASN A 449 -21.24 -9.46 -1.89
C ASN A 449 -20.63 -8.82 -3.13
N THR A 450 -19.48 -9.35 -3.54
CA THR A 450 -18.83 -9.07 -4.83
C THR A 450 -18.51 -10.40 -5.51
N VAL A 451 -19.03 -10.61 -6.72
CA VAL A 451 -18.72 -11.78 -7.56
C VAL A 451 -17.72 -11.36 -8.62
N THR A 452 -16.51 -11.86 -8.55
CA THR A 452 -15.39 -11.36 -9.37
C THR A 452 -15.47 -11.79 -10.84
N THR A 453 -16.35 -12.72 -11.18
CA THR A 453 -16.61 -13.17 -12.55
C THR A 453 -17.83 -12.47 -13.21
N GLY A 454 -18.38 -11.46 -12.54
CA GLY A 454 -19.56 -10.73 -12.98
C GLY A 454 -20.79 -11.00 -12.10
N GLY A 455 -21.67 -10.04 -12.01
CA GLY A 455 -22.86 -10.09 -11.16
C GLY A 455 -22.82 -9.02 -10.07
N ASP A 456 -22.85 -9.42 -8.81
CA ASP A 456 -22.87 -8.48 -7.68
C ASP A 456 -21.56 -7.68 -7.57
N MET A 457 -21.71 -6.37 -7.48
CA MET A 457 -20.62 -5.41 -7.28
C MET A 457 -20.86 -4.66 -5.97
N TYR A 458 -20.35 -5.19 -4.85
CA TYR A 458 -20.55 -4.68 -3.51
C TYR A 458 -22.05 -4.57 -3.14
N ARG A 459 -22.85 -5.53 -3.60
CA ARG A 459 -24.31 -5.54 -3.37
C ARG A 459 -24.64 -5.91 -1.93
N SER A 460 -25.50 -5.13 -1.29
CA SER A 460 -25.97 -5.41 0.08
C SER A 460 -27.14 -6.38 0.10
N TYR A 461 -27.19 -7.19 1.17
CA TYR A 461 -28.24 -8.18 1.43
C TYR A 461 -28.69 -8.13 2.90
N SER A 462 -29.96 -8.48 3.13
CA SER A 462 -30.61 -8.56 4.44
C SER A 462 -31.34 -9.91 4.59
N ASP A 463 -30.63 -10.99 4.25
CA ASP A 463 -31.17 -12.35 4.16
C ASP A 463 -30.39 -13.36 5.03
N THR A 464 -29.48 -12.88 5.85
CA THR A 464 -28.58 -13.68 6.69
C THR A 464 -28.87 -13.41 8.15
N TYR A 465 -28.85 -14.45 8.98
CA TYR A 465 -29.25 -14.37 10.38
C TYR A 465 -28.28 -15.15 11.27
N VAL A 466 -28.14 -14.70 12.51
CA VAL A 466 -27.51 -15.48 13.58
C VAL A 466 -28.46 -16.62 13.98
N ASN A 467 -27.93 -17.84 14.03
CA ASN A 467 -28.64 -19.02 14.58
C ASN A 467 -27.84 -19.56 15.78
N GLY A 468 -28.31 -19.28 16.97
CA GLY A 468 -27.53 -19.52 18.19
C GLY A 468 -26.26 -18.65 18.19
N LYS A 469 -25.10 -19.26 18.04
CA LYS A 469 -23.80 -18.59 17.87
C LYS A 469 -23.14 -18.93 16.52
N THR A 470 -23.93 -19.23 15.50
CA THR A 470 -23.43 -19.53 14.15
C THR A 470 -24.07 -18.63 13.11
N VAL A 471 -23.36 -18.38 12.02
CA VAL A 471 -23.86 -17.67 10.83
C VAL A 471 -23.45 -18.47 9.60
N ALA A 472 -24.42 -19.03 8.86
CA ALA A 472 -24.17 -19.75 7.62
C ALA A 472 -24.45 -18.84 6.41
N VAL A 473 -23.54 -18.79 5.44
CA VAL A 473 -23.61 -17.90 4.26
C VAL A 473 -23.24 -18.65 3.00
N PRO A 474 -24.08 -18.61 1.96
CA PRO A 474 -23.71 -19.13 0.65
C PRO A 474 -22.75 -18.16 -0.07
N PHE A 475 -21.65 -18.67 -0.57
CA PHE A 475 -20.68 -17.97 -1.39
C PHE A 475 -20.75 -18.50 -2.82
N ALA A 476 -21.01 -17.65 -3.77
CA ALA A 476 -20.84 -17.98 -5.19
C ALA A 476 -19.38 -18.34 -5.49
N ALA A 477 -19.14 -19.02 -6.61
CA ALA A 477 -17.79 -19.20 -7.12
C ALA A 477 -17.09 -17.83 -7.30
N LYS A 478 -15.80 -17.74 -6.97
CA LYS A 478 -15.01 -16.50 -7.16
C LYS A 478 -15.69 -15.28 -6.55
N SER A 479 -16.11 -15.34 -5.29
CA SER A 479 -16.79 -14.24 -4.60
C SER A 479 -16.10 -13.85 -3.29
N VAL A 480 -16.30 -12.58 -2.91
CA VAL A 480 -15.84 -12.02 -1.64
C VAL A 480 -17.05 -11.42 -0.93
N GLN A 481 -17.24 -11.75 0.34
CA GLN A 481 -18.34 -11.23 1.13
C GLN A 481 -17.87 -10.68 2.46
N THR A 482 -18.58 -9.64 2.91
CA THR A 482 -18.41 -9.03 4.23
C THR A 482 -19.70 -9.18 5.02
N LEU A 483 -19.57 -9.53 6.30
CA LEU A 483 -20.64 -9.62 7.27
C LEU A 483 -20.37 -8.61 8.40
N GLN A 484 -21.44 -7.97 8.88
CA GLN A 484 -21.41 -7.14 10.10
C GLN A 484 -22.37 -7.72 11.12
N ILE A 485 -21.86 -8.11 12.27
CA ILE A 485 -22.64 -8.73 13.35
C ILE A 485 -22.58 -7.80 14.56
N ASP A 486 -23.71 -7.18 14.87
CA ASP A 486 -23.85 -6.28 16.01
C ASP A 486 -24.19 -7.02 17.30
N GLY A 487 -24.02 -6.38 18.46
CA GLY A 487 -24.33 -6.97 19.76
C GLY A 487 -23.38 -8.13 20.14
N VAL A 488 -22.16 -8.11 19.62
CA VAL A 488 -21.14 -9.12 19.95
C VAL A 488 -20.33 -8.64 21.16
N VAL A 489 -20.11 -9.55 22.12
CA VAL A 489 -19.30 -9.32 23.34
C VAL A 489 -18.29 -10.45 23.48
N ILE A 490 -17.01 -10.11 23.67
CA ILE A 490 -15.91 -11.03 23.97
C ILE A 490 -16.02 -11.54 25.41
#